data_52e0b373fa601004dc3f1ade819c8776
#
_entry.id   52e0b373fa601004dc3f1ade819c8776
#
_cell.length_a   1.000
_cell.length_b   1.000
_cell.length_c   1.000
_cell.angle_alpha   90.00
_cell.angle_beta   90.00
_cell.angle_gamma   90.00
#
_symmetry.space_group_name_H-M   'P 1'
#
loop_
_entity.id
_entity.type
_entity.pdbx_description
1 polymer ?
#
loop_
_entity_poly.entity_id
_entity_poly.type
_entity_poly.pdbx_seq_one_letter_code
_entity_poly.pdbx_strand_id
1 'polypeptide(L)'
;MSEVDRISLTLPPRMVDRLDGIVEEWDYTSRSEAVRDALRDFFTTYAWERGGEGAHQGTVVVVHDHDHESDVAGRLQHVQHEMGDLVTSVQHIHLDHDRCMETIVVDGPASAIEELANRLRAMDGVRQVKVVVVGGE
;
A
#
# COMPACT_ATOMS: atom_id res chain seq x y z
N MET A 1 -19.43 12.44 18.20
CA MET A 1 -20.42 12.38 17.11
C MET A 1 -19.82 12.97 15.86
N SER A 2 -19.89 12.25 14.79
CA SER A 2 -19.45 12.78 13.50
C SER A 2 -20.61 13.49 12.82
N GLU A 3 -20.34 14.66 12.28
CA GLU A 3 -21.30 15.36 11.43
C GLU A 3 -21.23 14.79 10.03
N VAL A 4 -22.35 14.80 9.33
CA VAL A 4 -22.42 14.44 7.92
C VAL A 4 -23.13 15.53 7.16
N ASP A 5 -22.61 15.84 5.99
CA ASP A 5 -23.26 16.73 5.03
C ASP A 5 -23.90 15.91 3.93
N ARG A 6 -25.01 16.39 3.44
CA ARG A 6 -25.69 15.78 2.30
C ARG A 6 -25.28 16.51 1.04
N ILE A 7 -24.72 15.76 0.08
CA ILE A 7 -24.34 16.30 -1.21
C ILE A 7 -25.08 15.56 -2.33
N SER A 8 -25.19 16.18 -3.48
CA SER A 8 -25.77 15.56 -4.66
C SER A 8 -24.72 15.48 -5.77
N LEU A 9 -24.71 14.34 -6.46
CA LEU A 9 -23.78 14.09 -7.56
C LEU A 9 -24.58 13.69 -8.79
N THR A 10 -24.11 14.15 -9.95
CA THR A 10 -24.65 13.70 -11.24
C THR A 10 -23.66 12.74 -11.86
N LEU A 11 -24.12 11.54 -12.14
CA LEU A 11 -23.31 10.48 -12.75
C LEU A 11 -23.97 9.96 -14.02
N PRO A 12 -23.18 9.56 -15.02
CA PRO A 12 -23.73 8.84 -16.18
C PRO A 12 -24.46 7.59 -15.71
N PRO A 13 -25.56 7.19 -16.39
CA PRO A 13 -26.34 6.01 -16.00
C PRO A 13 -25.49 4.74 -15.89
N ARG A 14 -24.53 4.54 -16.80
CA ARG A 14 -23.64 3.38 -16.77
C ARG A 14 -22.81 3.31 -15.49
N MET A 15 -22.40 4.46 -14.98
CA MET A 15 -21.62 4.53 -13.76
C MET A 15 -22.49 4.21 -12.53
N VAL A 16 -23.74 4.66 -12.55
CA VAL A 16 -24.71 4.32 -11.49
C VAL A 16 -24.96 2.82 -11.47
N ASP A 17 -25.17 2.20 -12.63
CA ASP A 17 -25.40 0.77 -12.74
C ASP A 17 -24.22 -0.04 -12.21
N ARG A 18 -23.00 0.39 -12.51
CA ARG A 18 -21.79 -0.26 -12.00
C ARG A 18 -21.66 -0.11 -10.48
N LEU A 19 -21.96 1.07 -9.96
CA LEU A 19 -21.95 1.30 -8.52
C LEU A 19 -22.95 0.39 -7.81
N ASP A 20 -24.18 0.32 -8.32
CA ASP A 20 -25.23 -0.53 -7.75
C ASP A 20 -24.84 -2.00 -7.77
N GLY A 21 -24.20 -2.45 -8.84
CA GLY A 21 -23.68 -3.81 -8.94
C GLY A 21 -22.65 -4.12 -7.86
N ILE A 22 -21.74 -3.20 -7.60
CA ILE A 22 -20.72 -3.36 -6.57
C ILE A 22 -21.32 -3.32 -5.17
N VAL A 23 -22.28 -2.42 -4.95
CA VAL A 23 -22.99 -2.34 -3.67
C VAL A 23 -23.62 -3.69 -3.32
N GLU A 24 -24.26 -4.32 -4.30
CA GLU A 24 -24.87 -5.62 -4.10
C GLU A 24 -23.83 -6.74 -3.90
N GLU A 25 -22.85 -6.81 -4.79
CA GLU A 25 -21.86 -7.89 -4.80
C GLU A 25 -20.95 -7.87 -3.57
N TRP A 26 -20.58 -6.68 -3.10
CA TRP A 26 -19.67 -6.52 -1.96
C TRP A 26 -20.40 -6.23 -0.65
N ASP A 27 -21.70 -6.37 -0.63
CA ASP A 27 -22.53 -6.23 0.56
C ASP A 27 -22.41 -4.88 1.28
N TYR A 28 -22.22 -3.80 0.52
CA TYR A 28 -22.33 -2.47 1.13
C TYR A 28 -23.77 -2.21 1.55
N THR A 29 -23.95 -1.48 2.64
CA THR A 29 -25.29 -1.15 3.15
C THR A 29 -26.00 -0.10 2.30
N SER A 30 -25.26 0.71 1.54
CA SER A 30 -25.82 1.79 0.72
C SER A 30 -24.81 2.27 -0.32
N ARG A 31 -25.32 3.03 -1.30
CA ARG A 31 -24.46 3.76 -2.23
C ARG A 31 -23.52 4.71 -1.49
N SER A 32 -24.02 5.39 -0.46
CA SER A 32 -23.22 6.33 0.33
C SER A 32 -22.03 5.64 0.98
N GLU A 33 -22.22 4.45 1.52
CA GLU A 33 -21.11 3.70 2.12
C GLU A 33 -20.06 3.31 1.09
N ALA A 34 -20.48 2.82 -0.07
CA ALA A 34 -19.55 2.46 -1.15
C ALA A 34 -18.76 3.68 -1.63
N VAL A 35 -19.42 4.83 -1.77
CA VAL A 35 -18.78 6.07 -2.18
C VAL A 35 -17.79 6.54 -1.12
N ARG A 36 -18.14 6.49 0.17
CA ARG A 36 -17.22 6.85 1.24
C ARG A 36 -15.96 5.98 1.21
N ASP A 37 -16.14 4.68 1.00
CA ASP A 37 -15.02 3.75 0.91
C ASP A 37 -14.11 4.10 -0.28
N ALA A 38 -14.70 4.36 -1.44
CA ALA A 38 -13.97 4.77 -2.62
C ALA A 38 -13.22 6.09 -2.40
N LEU A 39 -13.83 7.04 -1.72
CA LEU A 39 -13.21 8.32 -1.42
C LEU A 39 -12.02 8.20 -0.48
N ARG A 40 -12.07 7.28 0.48
CA ARG A 40 -10.92 7.03 1.37
C ARG A 40 -9.70 6.60 0.54
N ASP A 41 -9.89 5.69 -0.40
CA ASP A 41 -8.82 5.27 -1.30
C ASP A 41 -8.33 6.42 -2.18
N PHE A 42 -9.25 7.21 -2.70
CA PHE A 42 -8.91 8.37 -3.52
C PHE A 42 -8.06 9.37 -2.72
N PHE A 43 -8.47 9.68 -1.49
CA PHE A 43 -7.75 10.61 -0.65
C PHE A 43 -6.36 10.11 -0.28
N THR A 44 -6.23 8.82 -0.03
CA THR A 44 -4.94 8.20 0.23
C THR A 44 -4.01 8.33 -0.97
N THR A 45 -4.51 8.02 -2.16
CA THR A 45 -3.75 8.14 -3.41
C THR A 45 -3.33 9.59 -3.65
N TYR A 46 -4.25 10.52 -3.46
CA TYR A 46 -3.98 11.95 -3.64
C TYR A 46 -2.87 12.44 -2.70
N ALA A 47 -2.99 12.09 -1.42
CA ALA A 47 -2.00 12.48 -0.42
C ALA A 47 -0.62 11.88 -0.72
N TRP A 48 -0.60 10.62 -1.15
CA TRP A 48 0.62 9.94 -1.54
C TRP A 48 1.30 10.63 -2.72
N GLU A 49 0.55 10.92 -3.78
CA GLU A 49 1.10 11.53 -4.99
C GLU A 49 1.64 12.94 -4.76
N ARG A 50 1.09 13.67 -3.80
CA ARG A 50 1.59 15.00 -3.47
C ARG A 50 2.88 14.98 -2.67
N GLY A 51 3.27 13.83 -2.10
CA GLY A 51 4.51 13.70 -1.35
C GLY A 51 4.59 14.58 -0.12
N GLY A 52 3.46 14.85 0.54
CA GLY A 52 3.41 15.72 1.70
C GLY A 52 4.23 15.21 2.89
N GLU A 53 4.40 16.06 3.90
CA GLU A 53 5.15 15.73 5.12
C GLU A 53 4.38 14.81 6.07
N GLY A 54 3.08 14.62 5.82
CA GLY A 54 2.24 13.77 6.65
C GLY A 54 2.71 12.32 6.64
N ALA A 55 2.55 11.67 7.76
CA ALA A 55 2.89 10.26 7.90
C ALA A 55 1.84 9.39 7.19
N HIS A 56 2.32 8.40 6.47
CA HIS A 56 1.52 7.36 5.87
C HIS A 56 1.86 6.03 6.54
N GLN A 57 0.88 5.17 6.65
CA GLN A 57 1.07 3.81 7.12
C GLN A 57 0.85 2.88 5.94
N GLY A 58 1.64 1.85 5.87
CA GLY A 58 1.51 0.91 4.76
C GLY A 58 2.38 -0.31 4.89
N THR A 59 2.43 -1.04 3.80
CA THR A 59 3.20 -2.26 3.71
C THR A 59 3.94 -2.28 2.38
N VAL A 60 5.22 -2.60 2.44
CA VAL A 60 6.02 -2.87 1.24
C VAL A 60 6.21 -4.38 1.17
N VAL A 61 5.72 -4.97 0.09
CA VAL A 61 5.84 -6.42 -0.14
C VAL A 61 6.95 -6.65 -1.15
N VAL A 62 7.91 -7.48 -0.78
CA VAL A 62 9.09 -7.77 -1.59
C VAL A 62 9.15 -9.27 -1.87
N VAL A 63 9.23 -9.63 -3.15
CA VAL A 63 9.51 -11.01 -3.56
C VAL A 63 10.95 -11.04 -4.05
N HIS A 64 11.76 -11.91 -3.49
CA HIS A 64 13.17 -12.01 -3.84
C HIS A 64 13.61 -13.47 -3.94
N ASP A 65 14.74 -13.65 -4.60
CA ASP A 65 15.32 -14.98 -4.75
C ASP A 65 15.84 -15.48 -3.40
N HIS A 66 15.66 -16.78 -3.18
CA HIS A 66 16.29 -17.48 -2.07
C HIS A 66 17.60 -18.06 -2.61
N ASP A 67 18.58 -17.18 -2.80
CA ASP A 67 19.86 -17.53 -3.39
C ASP A 67 20.98 -17.17 -2.43
N HIS A 68 21.76 -18.16 -2.05
CA HIS A 68 22.90 -17.99 -1.14
C HIS A 68 24.04 -17.17 -1.75
N GLU A 69 24.13 -17.15 -3.10
CA GLU A 69 25.21 -16.46 -3.78
C GLU A 69 25.02 -14.94 -3.80
N SER A 70 23.79 -14.47 -3.90
CA SER A 70 23.48 -13.04 -4.03
C SER A 70 23.36 -12.31 -2.70
N ASP A 71 23.22 -13.03 -1.59
CA ASP A 71 23.01 -12.46 -0.25
C ASP A 71 21.90 -11.40 -0.20
N VAL A 72 20.82 -11.67 -0.91
CA VAL A 72 19.67 -10.73 -0.95
C VAL A 72 19.14 -10.49 0.45
N ALA A 73 18.97 -11.54 1.25
CA ALA A 73 18.42 -11.43 2.60
C ALA A 73 19.26 -10.50 3.50
N GLY A 74 20.58 -10.61 3.44
CA GLY A 74 21.48 -9.75 4.21
C GLY A 74 21.41 -8.29 3.77
N ARG A 75 21.36 -8.06 2.46
CA ARG A 75 21.22 -6.70 1.92
C ARG A 75 19.89 -6.07 2.25
N LEU A 76 18.81 -6.85 2.19
CA LEU A 76 17.48 -6.39 2.59
C LEU A 76 17.47 -5.99 4.06
N GLN A 77 18.06 -6.82 4.92
CA GLN A 77 18.14 -6.54 6.34
C GLN A 77 18.94 -5.26 6.61
N HIS A 78 20.02 -5.05 5.87
CA HIS A 78 20.84 -3.85 6.00
C HIS A 78 20.07 -2.57 5.65
N VAL A 79 19.31 -2.59 4.55
CA VAL A 79 18.48 -1.45 4.14
C VAL A 79 17.42 -1.17 5.21
N GLN A 80 16.77 -2.20 5.72
CA GLN A 80 15.77 -2.04 6.77
C GLN A 80 16.37 -1.46 8.04
N HIS A 81 17.59 -1.85 8.37
CA HIS A 81 18.28 -1.32 9.55
C HIS A 81 18.64 0.17 9.37
N GLU A 82 19.11 0.55 8.18
CA GLU A 82 19.41 1.96 7.88
C GLU A 82 18.16 2.83 7.94
N MET A 83 17.00 2.28 7.62
CA MET A 83 15.72 2.99 7.60
C MET A 83 14.85 2.58 8.80
N GLY A 84 15.47 2.32 9.94
CA GLY A 84 14.79 1.80 11.12
C GLY A 84 13.68 2.69 11.67
N ASP A 85 13.78 4.00 11.46
CA ASP A 85 12.72 4.93 11.89
C ASP A 85 11.45 4.77 11.05
N LEU A 86 11.58 4.28 9.84
CA LEU A 86 10.46 4.06 8.93
C LEU A 86 9.84 2.68 9.14
N VAL A 87 10.67 1.67 9.37
CA VAL A 87 10.24 0.27 9.43
C VAL A 87 9.73 -0.07 10.83
N THR A 88 8.46 -0.47 10.91
CA THR A 88 7.82 -0.84 12.17
C THR A 88 7.98 -2.34 12.46
N SER A 89 7.82 -3.17 11.45
CA SER A 89 7.97 -4.62 11.60
C SER A 89 8.23 -5.26 10.25
N VAL A 90 8.76 -6.46 10.29
CA VAL A 90 9.08 -7.24 9.10
C VAL A 90 8.65 -8.68 9.32
N GLN A 91 8.03 -9.26 8.31
CA GLN A 91 7.70 -10.69 8.30
C GLN A 91 8.34 -11.31 7.06
N HIS A 92 9.05 -12.40 7.26
CA HIS A 92 9.72 -13.15 6.19
C HIS A 92 9.07 -14.52 6.07
N ILE A 93 8.69 -14.87 4.84
CA ILE A 93 8.14 -16.20 4.55
C ILE A 93 8.78 -16.80 3.30
N HIS A 94 8.83 -18.11 3.26
CA HIS A 94 9.27 -18.86 2.08
C HIS A 94 8.04 -19.16 1.21
N LEU A 95 8.11 -18.73 -0.07
CA LEU A 95 7.03 -19.04 -1.03
C LEU A 95 7.24 -20.42 -1.64
N ASP A 96 8.47 -20.70 -2.04
CA ASP A 96 8.88 -21.99 -2.59
C ASP A 96 10.39 -22.16 -2.40
N HIS A 97 11.00 -23.11 -3.11
CA HIS A 97 12.45 -23.37 -2.99
C HIS A 97 13.33 -22.20 -3.42
N ASP A 98 12.83 -21.40 -4.35
CA ASP A 98 13.63 -20.38 -5.01
C ASP A 98 13.26 -18.98 -4.62
N ARG A 99 12.13 -18.78 -3.95
CA ARG A 99 11.59 -17.43 -3.70
C ARG A 99 11.16 -17.26 -2.26
N CYS A 100 11.44 -16.08 -1.76
CA CYS A 100 10.97 -15.62 -0.45
C CYS A 100 10.14 -14.36 -0.63
N MET A 101 9.27 -14.10 0.32
CA MET A 101 8.51 -12.86 0.39
C MET A 101 8.72 -12.20 1.74
N GLU A 102 9.00 -10.91 1.72
CA GLU A 102 9.01 -10.12 2.94
C GLU A 102 7.89 -9.09 2.91
N THR A 103 7.25 -8.93 4.04
CA THR A 103 6.24 -7.91 4.27
C THR A 103 6.82 -6.93 5.27
N ILE A 104 7.03 -5.69 4.83
CA ILE A 104 7.65 -4.65 5.63
C ILE A 104 6.59 -3.61 5.98
N VAL A 105 6.23 -3.54 7.25
CA VAL A 105 5.26 -2.55 7.72
C VAL A 105 5.99 -1.24 7.97
N VAL A 106 5.47 -0.17 7.38
CA VAL A 106 6.12 1.15 7.40
C VAL A 106 5.18 2.22 7.92
N ASP A 107 5.77 3.23 8.54
CA ASP A 107 5.05 4.40 9.05
C ASP A 107 5.97 5.61 8.89
N GLY A 108 5.63 6.49 8.00
CA GLY A 108 6.43 7.68 7.75
C GLY A 108 6.01 8.46 6.51
N PRO A 109 6.82 9.45 6.11
CA PRO A 109 6.50 10.26 4.95
C PRO A 109 6.49 9.44 3.65
N ALA A 110 5.65 9.84 2.71
CA ALA A 110 5.57 9.18 1.39
C ALA A 110 6.95 9.11 0.72
N SER A 111 7.74 10.18 0.81
CA SER A 111 9.08 10.21 0.22
C SER A 111 10.00 9.13 0.79
N ALA A 112 9.93 8.88 2.09
CA ALA A 112 10.74 7.85 2.74
C ALA A 112 10.32 6.44 2.32
N ILE A 113 9.01 6.22 2.22
CA ILE A 113 8.47 4.92 1.78
C ILE A 113 8.85 4.67 0.32
N GLU A 114 8.77 5.68 -0.54
CA GLU A 114 9.20 5.58 -1.93
C GLU A 114 10.69 5.31 -2.04
N GLU A 115 11.50 5.96 -1.23
CA GLU A 115 12.94 5.72 -1.20
C GLU A 115 13.24 4.26 -0.84
N LEU A 116 12.59 3.74 0.18
CA LEU A 116 12.72 2.33 0.54
C LEU A 116 12.35 1.42 -0.63
N ALA A 117 11.19 1.63 -1.23
CA ALA A 117 10.71 0.81 -2.35
C ALA A 117 11.69 0.85 -3.53
N ASN A 118 12.20 2.03 -3.86
CA ASN A 118 13.12 2.20 -4.98
C ASN A 118 14.48 1.53 -4.70
N ARG A 119 14.99 1.63 -3.48
CA ARG A 119 16.23 0.94 -3.10
C ARG A 119 16.07 -0.57 -3.21
N LEU A 120 14.91 -1.10 -2.81
CA LEU A 120 14.62 -2.54 -2.92
C LEU A 120 14.49 -2.97 -4.37
N ARG A 121 13.81 -2.17 -5.21
CA ARG A 121 13.66 -2.48 -6.64
C ARG A 121 14.99 -2.54 -7.38
N ALA A 122 15.94 -1.72 -6.98
CA ALA A 122 17.26 -1.65 -7.62
C ALA A 122 18.19 -2.79 -7.22
N MET A 123 17.81 -3.59 -6.24
CA MET A 123 18.66 -4.63 -5.67
C MET A 123 18.62 -5.90 -6.51
N ASP A 124 19.79 -6.45 -6.82
CA ASP A 124 19.86 -7.75 -7.50
C ASP A 124 19.23 -8.85 -6.65
N GLY A 125 18.47 -9.71 -7.29
CA GLY A 125 17.77 -10.79 -6.61
C GLY A 125 16.37 -10.43 -6.17
N VAL A 126 16.01 -9.16 -6.18
CA VAL A 126 14.64 -8.70 -5.92
C VAL A 126 13.85 -8.79 -7.23
N ARG A 127 12.75 -9.52 -7.20
CA ARG A 127 11.92 -9.77 -8.39
C ARG A 127 10.74 -8.83 -8.48
N GLN A 128 10.16 -8.46 -7.35
CA GLN A 128 8.95 -7.63 -7.34
C GLN A 128 8.86 -6.85 -6.04
N VAL A 129 8.44 -5.60 -6.14
CA VAL A 129 8.15 -4.75 -4.99
C VAL A 129 6.78 -4.11 -5.21
N LYS A 130 5.89 -4.27 -4.23
CA LYS A 130 4.57 -3.67 -4.24
C LYS A 130 4.40 -2.84 -2.97
N VAL A 131 3.83 -1.66 -3.12
CA VAL A 131 3.56 -0.75 -2.01
C VAL A 131 2.06 -0.61 -1.86
N VAL A 132 1.56 -0.83 -0.65
CA VAL A 132 0.16 -0.58 -0.29
C VAL A 132 0.16 0.44 0.83
N VAL A 133 -0.50 1.56 0.61
CA VAL A 133 -0.56 2.66 1.56
C VAL A 133 -1.99 2.83 2.04
N VAL A 134 -2.17 3.00 3.34
CA VAL A 134 -3.47 3.24 3.98
C VAL A 134 -3.45 4.59 4.68
N GLY A 135 -4.61 5.04 5.11
CA GLY A 135 -4.75 6.35 5.74
C GLY A 135 -5.21 7.40 4.73
N GLY A 136 -4.99 8.68 5.01
CA GLY A 136 -5.35 9.76 4.08
C GLY A 136 -6.82 10.12 4.08
N GLU A 137 -7.51 9.87 5.13
CA GLU A 137 -8.90 10.28 5.30
C GLU A 137 -9.01 11.78 5.58
#